data_61fbea8fbcb68b2f12556c0bf9c6e794
#
_entry.id   61fbea8fbcb68b2f12556c0bf9c6e794
#
_cell.length_a   1.000
_cell.length_b   1.000
_cell.length_c   1.000
_cell.angle_alpha   90.00
_cell.angle_beta   90.00
_cell.angle_gamma   90.00
#
_symmetry.space_group_name_H-M   'P 1'
#
loop_
_entity.id
_entity.type
_entity.pdbx_description
1 polymer ?
#
loop_
_entity_poly.entity_id
_entity_poly.type
_entity_poly.pdbx_seq_one_letter_code
_entity_poly.pdbx_strand_id
1 'polypeptide(L)'
;MVVGGTGGKAGDPKGYFYPLGFTFVSKMFARVTFLPSLAYNCAMERVSARQWWDRIEPRVILGAIPFRSDWMALNLGMNMTTEQMVEMEGVRGVVSMNEDYELQLMGMQQEAWKKLGVKFLQLENTDIFSAPTQAKLRTGVDFMKEVVESGSSVYVHCKAGRTRSATLVAAYLMAEQGLGPEEAVARMREARPHILLHSPQWAALKEFHKGVNQQNRERIS
;
A
#
# COMPACT_ATOMS: atom_id res chain seq x y z
N MET A 1 -35.52 4.24 -37.29
CA MET A 1 -34.11 4.47 -37.68
C MET A 1 -33.33 4.68 -36.41
N VAL A 2 -32.65 3.62 -35.94
CA VAL A 2 -31.88 3.61 -34.67
C VAL A 2 -30.43 3.83 -35.02
N VAL A 3 -29.83 4.90 -34.51
CA VAL A 3 -28.40 5.14 -34.65
C VAL A 3 -27.71 4.78 -33.32
N GLY A 4 -26.99 3.67 -33.36
CA GLY A 4 -26.17 3.20 -32.22
C GLY A 4 -24.92 4.05 -32.08
N GLY A 5 -24.74 4.64 -30.89
CA GLY A 5 -23.53 5.30 -30.48
C GLY A 5 -22.56 4.27 -29.87
N THR A 6 -21.48 3.99 -30.56
CA THR A 6 -20.35 3.17 -30.04
C THR A 6 -19.46 4.03 -29.14
N GLY A 7 -19.58 3.83 -27.83
CA GLY A 7 -18.66 4.42 -26.86
C GLY A 7 -17.28 3.77 -26.94
N GLY A 8 -16.32 4.47 -27.55
CA GLY A 8 -14.92 4.07 -27.57
C GLY A 8 -14.29 4.15 -26.18
N LYS A 9 -13.82 3.03 -25.65
CA LYS A 9 -12.94 2.99 -24.48
C LYS A 9 -11.59 3.58 -24.87
N ALA A 10 -11.20 4.68 -24.25
CA ALA A 10 -9.86 5.23 -24.38
C ALA A 10 -8.86 4.19 -23.84
N GLY A 11 -8.06 3.60 -24.72
CA GLY A 11 -7.03 2.64 -24.40
C GLY A 11 -5.82 3.35 -23.80
N ASP A 12 -5.34 2.82 -22.68
CA ASP A 12 -4.07 3.17 -22.05
C ASP A 12 -2.90 2.79 -22.98
N PRO A 13 -2.02 3.70 -23.42
CA PRO A 13 -1.10 3.47 -24.53
C PRO A 13 0.16 2.67 -24.18
N LYS A 14 0.31 2.04 -23.03
CA LYS A 14 1.38 1.06 -22.70
C LYS A 14 0.96 0.07 -21.60
N GLY A 15 -0.20 -0.54 -21.72
CA GLY A 15 -0.55 -1.69 -20.90
C GLY A 15 0.35 -2.88 -21.22
N TYR A 16 1.14 -3.35 -20.28
CA TYR A 16 1.77 -4.67 -20.35
C TYR A 16 0.64 -5.70 -20.46
N PHE A 17 0.43 -6.21 -21.66
CA PHE A 17 -0.58 -7.21 -21.95
C PHE A 17 -0.08 -8.55 -21.40
N TYR A 18 -0.38 -8.83 -20.12
CA TYR A 18 -0.17 -10.18 -19.59
C TYR A 18 -1.27 -11.09 -20.19
N PRO A 19 -0.91 -12.25 -20.78
CA PRO A 19 -1.90 -13.19 -21.26
C PRO A 19 -2.86 -13.57 -20.13
N LEU A 20 -4.15 -13.72 -20.43
CA LEU A 20 -5.22 -14.04 -19.46
C LEU A 20 -4.86 -15.22 -18.54
N GLY A 21 -4.13 -16.22 -19.06
CA GLY A 21 -3.61 -17.33 -18.27
C GLY A 21 -2.58 -16.94 -17.21
N PHE A 22 -1.71 -15.97 -17.49
CA PHE A 22 -0.71 -15.51 -16.53
C PHE A 22 -1.37 -14.78 -15.33
N THR A 23 -2.39 -13.99 -15.59
CA THR A 23 -3.15 -13.28 -14.54
C THR A 23 -3.90 -14.25 -13.63
N PHE A 24 -4.48 -15.33 -14.18
CA PHE A 24 -5.17 -16.35 -13.38
C PHE A 24 -4.19 -17.13 -12.50
N VAL A 25 -3.10 -17.61 -13.08
CA VAL A 25 -2.05 -18.35 -12.35
C VAL A 25 -1.42 -17.49 -11.23
N SER A 26 -1.12 -16.22 -11.52
CA SER A 26 -0.54 -15.32 -10.53
C SER A 26 -1.49 -15.04 -9.34
N LYS A 27 -2.79 -14.88 -9.60
CA LYS A 27 -3.80 -14.73 -8.54
C LYS A 27 -3.96 -16.00 -7.71
N MET A 28 -3.97 -17.17 -8.36
CA MET A 28 -4.04 -18.45 -7.65
C MET A 28 -2.79 -18.67 -6.79
N PHE A 29 -1.61 -18.40 -7.33
CA PHE A 29 -0.36 -18.48 -6.57
C PHE A 29 -0.36 -17.53 -5.37
N ALA A 30 -0.78 -16.28 -5.54
CA ALA A 30 -0.88 -15.31 -4.44
C ALA A 30 -1.82 -15.80 -3.32
N ARG A 31 -2.94 -16.43 -3.67
CA ARG A 31 -3.89 -16.98 -2.70
C ARG A 31 -3.33 -18.18 -1.93
N VAL A 32 -2.72 -19.15 -2.63
CA VAL A 32 -2.13 -20.34 -2.01
C VAL A 32 -0.96 -19.99 -1.10
N THR A 33 -0.14 -19.00 -1.48
CA THR A 33 1.04 -18.57 -0.72
C THR A 33 0.72 -17.54 0.37
N PHE A 34 -0.52 -17.06 0.47
CA PHE A 34 -0.90 -16.02 1.44
C PHE A 34 -0.58 -16.41 2.88
N LEU A 35 -1.19 -17.50 3.37
CA LEU A 35 -1.01 -17.96 4.75
C LEU A 35 0.43 -18.38 5.07
N PRO A 36 1.12 -19.20 4.25
CA PRO A 36 2.52 -19.54 4.47
C PRO A 36 3.44 -18.31 4.56
N SER A 37 3.26 -17.33 3.67
CA SER A 37 4.09 -16.12 3.68
C SER A 37 3.73 -15.17 4.83
N LEU A 38 2.48 -15.15 5.30
CA LEU A 38 2.08 -14.41 6.49
C LEU A 38 2.70 -15.04 7.75
N ALA A 39 2.63 -16.38 7.89
CA ALA A 39 3.28 -17.10 8.97
C ALA A 39 4.79 -16.85 9.00
N TYR A 40 5.46 -16.84 7.85
CA TYR A 40 6.86 -16.45 7.75
C TYR A 40 7.10 -15.02 8.26
N ASN A 41 6.26 -14.05 7.92
CA ASN A 41 6.41 -12.67 8.42
C ASN A 41 6.26 -12.59 9.94
N CYS A 42 5.28 -13.30 10.53
CA CYS A 42 5.11 -13.39 11.99
C CYS A 42 6.33 -14.03 12.68
N ALA A 43 6.89 -15.10 12.08
CA ALA A 43 8.10 -15.71 12.59
C ALA A 43 9.30 -14.76 12.53
N MET A 44 9.46 -14.04 11.42
CA MET A 44 10.56 -13.08 11.24
C MET A 44 10.49 -11.89 12.20
N GLU A 45 9.31 -11.43 12.60
CA GLU A 45 9.18 -10.42 13.65
C GLU A 45 9.70 -10.91 14.99
N ARG A 46 9.48 -12.18 15.33
CA ARG A 46 9.93 -12.77 16.59
C ARG A 46 11.45 -13.03 16.65
N VAL A 47 12.06 -13.44 15.53
CA VAL A 47 13.44 -13.92 15.47
C VAL A 47 14.43 -12.92 14.88
N SER A 48 13.97 -11.74 14.46
CA SER A 48 14.81 -10.70 13.87
C SER A 48 14.43 -9.32 14.38
N ALA A 49 15.19 -8.31 14.00
CA ALA A 49 14.90 -6.89 14.31
C ALA A 49 13.75 -6.29 13.46
N ARG A 50 12.99 -7.10 12.73
CA ARG A 50 11.87 -6.61 11.91
C ARG A 50 10.69 -6.25 12.81
N GLN A 51 10.13 -5.06 12.55
CA GLN A 51 8.91 -4.62 13.21
C GLN A 51 7.70 -4.89 12.30
N TRP A 52 6.51 -5.07 12.90
CA TRP A 52 5.26 -5.21 12.14
C TRP A 52 4.94 -3.95 11.35
N TRP A 53 5.28 -2.80 11.91
CA TRP A 53 5.27 -1.50 11.24
C TRP A 53 6.47 -0.66 11.65
N ASP A 54 6.80 0.33 10.82
CA ASP A 54 7.81 1.35 11.09
C ASP A 54 7.28 2.73 10.73
N ARG A 55 7.68 3.73 11.48
CA ARG A 55 7.41 5.12 11.19
C ARG A 55 8.42 5.62 10.15
N ILE A 56 7.92 5.96 8.96
CA ILE A 56 8.75 6.46 7.86
C ILE A 56 8.93 7.97 7.94
N GLU A 57 7.85 8.70 8.29
CA GLU A 57 7.81 10.13 8.54
C GLU A 57 7.01 10.40 9.81
N PRO A 58 7.06 11.60 10.40
CA PRO A 58 6.40 11.88 11.67
C PRO A 58 4.92 11.45 11.75
N ARG A 59 4.22 11.44 10.60
CA ARG A 59 2.81 11.05 10.48
C ARG A 59 2.52 9.98 9.44
N VAL A 60 3.55 9.32 8.92
CA VAL A 60 3.41 8.24 7.93
C VAL A 60 4.00 6.96 8.47
N ILE A 61 3.16 5.95 8.62
CA ILE A 61 3.51 4.64 9.14
C ILE A 61 3.31 3.60 8.04
N LEU A 62 4.33 2.77 7.81
CA LEU A 62 4.32 1.70 6.83
C LEU A 62 4.38 0.35 7.54
N GLY A 63 3.45 -0.55 7.25
CA GLY A 63 3.43 -1.82 7.94
C GLY A 63 2.77 -2.98 7.21
N ALA A 64 2.69 -4.09 7.95
CA ALA A 64 2.02 -5.31 7.53
C ALA A 64 0.51 -5.23 7.83
N ILE A 65 -0.24 -6.27 7.42
CA ILE A 65 -1.68 -6.34 7.60
C ILE A 65 -2.06 -6.29 9.09
N PRO A 66 -2.93 -5.33 9.51
CA PRO A 66 -3.44 -5.30 10.87
C PRO A 66 -4.47 -6.41 11.06
N PHE A 67 -4.32 -7.21 12.12
CA PHE A 67 -5.20 -8.34 12.38
C PHE A 67 -6.58 -7.90 12.84
N ARG A 68 -7.60 -8.66 12.44
CA ARG A 68 -9.01 -8.38 12.74
C ARG A 68 -9.42 -8.64 14.19
N SER A 69 -8.56 -9.27 14.98
CA SER A 69 -8.83 -9.54 16.39
C SER A 69 -7.55 -9.52 17.21
N ASP A 70 -7.63 -9.02 18.42
CA ASP A 70 -6.53 -9.00 19.39
C ASP A 70 -6.04 -10.39 19.71
N TRP A 71 -6.97 -11.36 19.78
CA TRP A 71 -6.62 -12.76 19.98
C TRP A 71 -5.67 -13.27 18.90
N MET A 72 -5.90 -12.92 17.62
CA MET A 72 -5.00 -13.30 16.53
C MET A 72 -3.65 -12.60 16.68
N ALA A 73 -3.65 -11.29 16.94
CA ALA A 73 -2.44 -10.53 17.14
C ALA A 73 -1.58 -11.13 18.26
N LEU A 74 -2.13 -11.31 19.44
CA LEU A 74 -1.44 -11.85 20.61
C LEU A 74 -0.97 -13.29 20.42
N ASN A 75 -1.78 -14.17 19.84
CA ASN A 75 -1.39 -15.58 19.60
C ASN A 75 -0.33 -15.73 18.49
N LEU A 76 -0.29 -14.80 17.56
CA LEU A 76 0.80 -14.71 16.58
C LEU A 76 2.04 -13.99 17.14
N GLY A 77 2.00 -13.57 18.42
CA GLY A 77 3.13 -13.00 19.16
C GLY A 77 3.41 -11.53 18.84
N MET A 78 2.37 -10.80 18.44
CA MET A 78 2.45 -9.36 18.28
C MET A 78 2.56 -8.69 19.64
N ASN A 79 3.41 -7.68 19.76
CA ASN A 79 3.60 -6.95 21.02
C ASN A 79 2.47 -5.94 21.28
N MET A 80 1.61 -5.68 20.30
CA MET A 80 0.57 -4.64 20.37
C MET A 80 -0.63 -5.02 19.49
N THR A 81 -1.83 -4.70 19.97
CA THR A 81 -3.07 -4.86 19.18
C THR A 81 -3.25 -3.73 18.18
N THR A 82 -4.19 -3.89 17.25
CA THR A 82 -4.47 -2.84 16.26
C THR A 82 -5.05 -1.59 16.91
N GLU A 83 -5.92 -1.74 17.92
CA GLU A 83 -6.49 -0.64 18.68
C GLU A 83 -5.40 0.15 19.41
N GLN A 84 -4.50 -0.54 20.09
CA GLN A 84 -3.35 0.09 20.76
C GLN A 84 -2.47 0.86 19.76
N MET A 85 -2.20 0.29 18.58
CA MET A 85 -1.47 0.99 17.52
C MET A 85 -2.20 2.26 17.08
N VAL A 86 -3.53 2.21 16.89
CA VAL A 86 -4.35 3.37 16.50
C VAL A 86 -4.25 4.49 17.54
N GLU A 87 -4.34 4.16 18.82
CA GLU A 87 -4.27 5.13 19.91
C GLU A 87 -2.87 5.72 20.08
N MET A 88 -1.87 4.87 20.21
CA MET A 88 -0.49 5.28 20.50
C MET A 88 0.16 6.04 19.35
N GLU A 89 -0.13 5.66 18.12
CA GLU A 89 0.44 6.27 16.92
C GLU A 89 -0.41 7.42 16.35
N GLY A 90 -1.60 7.67 16.95
CA GLY A 90 -2.52 8.72 16.51
C GLY A 90 -3.08 8.50 15.11
N VAL A 91 -3.30 7.24 14.71
CA VAL A 91 -3.79 6.88 13.39
C VAL A 91 -5.25 7.30 13.22
N ARG A 92 -5.54 8.07 12.16
CA ARG A 92 -6.91 8.46 11.78
C ARG A 92 -7.19 8.19 10.30
N GLY A 93 -6.21 7.69 9.55
CA GLY A 93 -6.38 7.21 8.19
C GLY A 93 -5.62 5.92 7.96
N VAL A 94 -6.22 5.00 7.23
CA VAL A 94 -5.59 3.72 6.83
C VAL A 94 -5.74 3.53 5.34
N VAL A 95 -4.64 3.20 4.67
CA VAL A 95 -4.65 2.76 3.26
C VAL A 95 -4.25 1.29 3.21
N SER A 96 -5.16 0.46 2.71
CA SER A 96 -4.92 -0.96 2.48
C SER A 96 -4.65 -1.25 1.01
N MET A 97 -3.52 -1.89 0.74
CA MET A 97 -3.18 -2.39 -0.61
C MET A 97 -3.51 -3.88 -0.78
N ASN A 98 -4.26 -4.45 0.17
CA ASN A 98 -4.66 -5.85 0.15
C ASN A 98 -5.86 -6.08 -0.76
N GLU A 99 -5.95 -7.29 -1.31
CA GLU A 99 -7.15 -7.78 -1.99
C GLU A 99 -8.23 -8.16 -0.97
N ASP A 100 -9.49 -8.17 -1.37
CA ASP A 100 -10.62 -8.49 -0.49
C ASP A 100 -10.46 -9.80 0.27
N TYR A 101 -10.02 -10.87 -0.39
CA TYR A 101 -9.84 -12.16 0.25
C TYR A 101 -8.79 -12.15 1.37
N GLU A 102 -7.74 -11.31 1.24
CA GLU A 102 -6.70 -11.17 2.26
C GLU A 102 -7.28 -10.52 3.52
N LEU A 103 -8.09 -9.47 3.35
CA LEU A 103 -8.77 -8.79 4.45
C LEU A 103 -9.84 -9.68 5.10
N GLN A 104 -10.61 -10.42 4.31
CA GLN A 104 -11.63 -11.35 4.82
C GLN A 104 -11.02 -12.47 5.66
N LEU A 105 -9.83 -12.96 5.29
CA LEU A 105 -9.16 -14.03 6.02
C LEU A 105 -8.59 -13.55 7.36
N MET A 106 -7.84 -12.43 7.37
CA MET A 106 -6.99 -12.07 8.50
C MET A 106 -7.05 -10.60 8.88
N GLY A 107 -7.39 -9.70 7.93
CA GLY A 107 -7.29 -8.26 8.10
C GLY A 107 -8.50 -7.60 8.74
N MET A 108 -8.30 -6.39 9.24
CA MET A 108 -9.39 -5.54 9.68
C MET A 108 -10.23 -5.06 8.51
N GLN A 109 -11.55 -5.13 8.68
CA GLN A 109 -12.55 -4.71 7.71
C GLN A 109 -12.88 -3.21 7.87
N GLN A 110 -13.45 -2.60 6.85
CA GLN A 110 -13.82 -1.19 6.86
C GLN A 110 -14.70 -0.77 8.04
N GLU A 111 -15.68 -1.60 8.41
CA GLU A 111 -16.58 -1.35 9.53
C GLU A 111 -15.86 -1.30 10.89
N ALA A 112 -14.82 -2.10 11.05
CA ALA A 112 -14.01 -2.10 12.26
C ALA A 112 -13.19 -0.80 12.37
N TRP A 113 -12.59 -0.36 11.28
CA TRP A 113 -11.90 0.95 11.21
C TRP A 113 -12.85 2.11 11.50
N LYS A 114 -14.06 2.08 10.94
CA LYS A 114 -15.08 3.11 11.19
C LYS A 114 -15.46 3.19 12.67
N LYS A 115 -15.57 2.04 13.37
CA LYS A 115 -15.84 2.03 14.81
C LYS A 115 -14.73 2.68 15.63
N LEU A 116 -13.49 2.63 15.17
CA LEU A 116 -12.35 3.31 15.80
C LEU A 116 -12.20 4.79 15.38
N GLY A 117 -13.14 5.32 14.59
CA GLY A 117 -13.06 6.69 14.08
C GLY A 117 -11.96 6.91 13.04
N VAL A 118 -11.54 5.85 12.36
CA VAL A 118 -10.46 5.86 11.38
C VAL A 118 -11.02 5.82 9.97
N LYS A 119 -10.60 6.75 9.10
CA LYS A 119 -10.90 6.72 7.66
C LYS A 119 -10.19 5.55 7.01
N PHE A 120 -10.88 4.82 6.14
CA PHE A 120 -10.33 3.65 5.45
C PHE A 120 -10.43 3.78 3.95
N LEU A 121 -9.31 3.59 3.27
CA LEU A 121 -9.21 3.54 1.81
C LEU A 121 -8.59 2.22 1.39
N GLN A 122 -9.31 1.44 0.57
CA GLN A 122 -8.76 0.22 -0.03
C GLN A 122 -8.36 0.48 -1.48
N LEU A 123 -7.11 0.17 -1.80
CA LEU A 123 -6.53 0.26 -3.13
C LEU A 123 -5.97 -1.11 -3.53
N GLU A 124 -6.85 -2.06 -3.77
CA GLU A 124 -6.49 -3.44 -4.08
C GLU A 124 -5.38 -3.56 -5.12
N ASN A 125 -4.37 -4.33 -4.80
CA ASN A 125 -3.31 -4.67 -5.73
C ASN A 125 -2.83 -6.10 -5.51
N THR A 126 -2.71 -6.88 -6.59
CA THR A 126 -2.25 -8.27 -6.51
C THR A 126 -0.79 -8.32 -6.03
N ASP A 127 -0.50 -9.23 -5.11
CA ASP A 127 0.82 -9.35 -4.48
C ASP A 127 1.91 -9.75 -5.49
N ILE A 128 3.13 -9.24 -5.30
CA ILE A 128 4.39 -9.55 -5.99
C ILE A 128 4.43 -9.15 -7.48
N PHE A 129 3.45 -9.54 -8.29
CA PHE A 129 3.53 -9.52 -9.76
C PHE A 129 3.00 -8.24 -10.41
N SER A 130 2.31 -7.38 -9.66
CA SER A 130 1.76 -6.15 -10.20
C SER A 130 2.16 -4.93 -9.38
N ALA A 131 2.24 -3.78 -10.04
CA ALA A 131 2.35 -2.48 -9.38
C ALA A 131 0.98 -1.80 -9.31
N PRO A 132 0.76 -0.91 -8.33
CA PRO A 132 -0.40 -0.04 -8.33
C PRO A 132 -0.45 0.81 -9.62
N THR A 133 -1.64 1.00 -10.17
CA THR A 133 -1.83 1.90 -11.31
C THR A 133 -1.55 3.34 -10.91
N GLN A 134 -1.26 4.22 -11.89
CA GLN A 134 -1.04 5.64 -11.65
C GLN A 134 -2.24 6.30 -10.97
N ALA A 135 -3.45 5.92 -11.32
CA ALA A 135 -4.68 6.40 -10.67
C ALA A 135 -4.71 6.01 -9.18
N LYS A 136 -4.40 4.73 -8.85
CA LYS A 136 -4.34 4.28 -7.45
C LYS A 136 -3.25 4.99 -6.65
N LEU A 137 -2.08 5.23 -7.25
CA LEU A 137 -1.01 5.97 -6.59
C LEU A 137 -1.44 7.40 -6.27
N ARG A 138 -2.07 8.11 -7.22
CA ARG A 138 -2.58 9.47 -7.00
C ARG A 138 -3.65 9.50 -5.91
N THR A 139 -4.68 8.67 -6.02
CA THR A 139 -5.75 8.59 -5.01
C THR A 139 -5.19 8.28 -3.62
N GLY A 140 -4.22 7.37 -3.53
CA GLY A 140 -3.58 7.05 -2.25
C GLY A 140 -2.74 8.19 -1.69
N VAL A 141 -1.98 8.88 -2.53
CA VAL A 141 -1.19 10.05 -2.15
C VAL A 141 -2.10 11.19 -1.66
N ASP A 142 -3.19 11.49 -2.38
CA ASP A 142 -4.14 12.53 -2.00
C ASP A 142 -4.80 12.22 -0.64
N PHE A 143 -5.19 10.97 -0.42
CA PHE A 143 -5.74 10.52 0.87
C PHE A 143 -4.71 10.64 2.01
N MET A 144 -3.48 10.19 1.78
CA MET A 144 -2.41 10.30 2.77
C MET A 144 -2.14 11.76 3.15
N LYS A 145 -2.11 12.66 2.15
CA LYS A 145 -1.93 14.08 2.32
C LYS A 145 -3.05 14.69 3.16
N GLU A 146 -4.32 14.41 2.83
CA GLU A 146 -5.49 14.87 3.61
C GLU A 146 -5.37 14.49 5.09
N VAL A 147 -5.01 13.23 5.40
CA VAL A 147 -4.86 12.76 6.78
C VAL A 147 -3.70 13.43 7.48
N VAL A 148 -2.55 13.56 6.83
CA VAL A 148 -1.35 14.19 7.41
C VAL A 148 -1.57 15.68 7.66
N GLU A 149 -2.21 16.40 6.74
CA GLU A 149 -2.55 17.81 6.87
C GLU A 149 -3.56 18.08 8.00
N SER A 150 -4.43 17.10 8.32
CA SER A 150 -5.31 17.17 9.48
C SER A 150 -4.58 17.06 10.83
N GLY A 151 -3.27 16.85 10.82
CA GLY A 151 -2.46 16.67 12.02
C GLY A 151 -2.43 15.24 12.55
N SER A 152 -3.01 14.27 11.83
CA SER A 152 -3.14 12.87 12.23
C SER A 152 -2.12 11.98 11.52
N SER A 153 -1.92 10.75 12.03
CA SER A 153 -1.07 9.76 11.35
C SER A 153 -1.89 8.92 10.37
N VAL A 154 -1.25 8.55 9.25
CA VAL A 154 -1.76 7.59 8.27
C VAL A 154 -0.98 6.28 8.35
N TYR A 155 -1.70 5.16 8.40
CA TYR A 155 -1.13 3.81 8.34
C TYR A 155 -1.33 3.21 6.95
N VAL A 156 -0.23 2.90 6.27
CA VAL A 156 -0.26 2.32 4.93
C VAL A 156 0.23 0.88 4.99
N HIS A 157 -0.62 -0.06 4.59
CA HIS A 157 -0.27 -1.47 4.73
C HIS A 157 -0.58 -2.31 3.49
N CYS A 158 0.08 -3.44 3.43
CA CYS A 158 -0.27 -4.59 2.60
C CYS A 158 -0.08 -5.86 3.44
N LYS A 159 0.13 -7.03 2.85
CA LYS A 159 0.37 -8.26 3.62
C LYS A 159 1.60 -8.16 4.55
N ALA A 160 2.73 -7.66 4.04
CA ALA A 160 4.01 -7.62 4.77
C ALA A 160 4.61 -6.22 4.90
N GLY A 161 4.00 -5.19 4.34
CA GLY A 161 4.55 -3.84 4.36
C GLY A 161 5.89 -3.68 3.64
N ARG A 162 6.10 -4.41 2.52
CA ARG A 162 7.41 -4.48 1.84
C ARG A 162 7.41 -4.04 0.38
N THR A 163 6.32 -4.29 -0.33
CA THR A 163 6.24 -4.08 -1.79
C THR A 163 5.10 -3.15 -2.16
N ARG A 164 3.84 -3.61 -2.07
CA ARG A 164 2.65 -2.87 -2.51
C ARG A 164 2.50 -1.53 -1.78
N SER A 165 2.43 -1.57 -0.46
CA SER A 165 2.30 -0.37 0.39
C SER A 165 3.56 0.50 0.36
N ALA A 166 4.75 -0.11 0.26
CA ALA A 166 5.99 0.64 0.11
C ALA A 166 6.03 1.44 -1.20
N THR A 167 5.46 0.92 -2.29
CA THR A 167 5.35 1.66 -3.55
C THR A 167 4.49 2.91 -3.39
N LEU A 168 3.37 2.83 -2.66
CA LEU A 168 2.52 3.98 -2.40
C LEU A 168 3.21 5.01 -1.50
N VAL A 169 3.87 4.57 -0.42
CA VAL A 169 4.59 5.51 0.46
C VAL A 169 5.75 6.19 -0.27
N ALA A 170 6.47 5.47 -1.15
CA ALA A 170 7.49 6.09 -2.00
C ALA A 170 6.89 7.17 -2.90
N ALA A 171 5.74 6.90 -3.55
CA ALA A 171 5.04 7.88 -4.36
C ALA A 171 4.61 9.12 -3.55
N TYR A 172 4.17 8.94 -2.31
CA TYR A 172 3.85 10.03 -1.39
C TYR A 172 5.10 10.90 -1.09
N LEU A 173 6.24 10.30 -0.74
CA LEU A 173 7.48 11.03 -0.49
C LEU A 173 7.94 11.81 -1.72
N MET A 174 7.80 11.23 -2.91
CA MET A 174 8.12 11.90 -4.17
C MET A 174 7.22 13.11 -4.41
N ALA A 175 5.93 13.00 -4.13
CA ALA A 175 4.97 14.09 -4.33
C ALA A 175 5.14 15.24 -3.32
N GLU A 176 5.42 14.91 -2.04
CA GLU A 176 5.47 15.90 -0.96
C GLU A 176 6.87 16.50 -0.76
N GLN A 177 7.92 15.72 -1.02
CA GLN A 177 9.30 16.15 -0.76
C GLN A 177 10.12 16.37 -2.04
N GLY A 178 9.53 16.12 -3.21
CA GLY A 178 10.23 16.27 -4.51
C GLY A 178 11.34 15.25 -4.74
N LEU A 179 11.38 14.16 -3.97
CA LEU A 179 12.43 13.15 -4.08
C LEU A 179 12.33 12.37 -5.40
N GLY A 180 13.46 11.90 -5.90
CA GLY A 180 13.49 10.88 -6.94
C GLY A 180 13.05 9.50 -6.43
N PRO A 181 12.71 8.55 -7.33
CA PRO A 181 12.27 7.21 -6.92
C PRO A 181 13.30 6.47 -6.06
N GLU A 182 14.56 6.53 -6.42
CA GLU A 182 15.67 5.88 -5.73
C GLU A 182 15.89 6.50 -4.34
N GLU A 183 15.81 7.82 -4.22
CA GLU A 183 15.97 8.57 -2.96
C GLU A 183 14.82 8.28 -1.99
N ALA A 184 13.56 8.28 -2.48
CA ALA A 184 12.39 7.97 -1.68
C ALA A 184 12.48 6.55 -1.09
N VAL A 185 12.90 5.56 -1.90
CA VAL A 185 13.08 4.18 -1.43
C VAL A 185 14.26 4.05 -0.48
N ALA A 186 15.38 4.75 -0.73
CA ALA A 186 16.54 4.75 0.17
C ALA A 186 16.15 5.30 1.54
N ARG A 187 15.47 6.45 1.61
CA ARG A 187 14.97 7.03 2.85
C ARG A 187 14.04 6.10 3.64
N MET A 188 13.14 5.43 2.96
CA MET A 188 12.26 4.45 3.61
C MET A 188 13.04 3.26 4.18
N ARG A 189 14.11 2.82 3.52
CA ARG A 189 14.95 1.72 3.99
C ARG A 189 15.77 2.04 5.23
N GLU A 190 16.01 3.30 5.54
CA GLU A 190 16.62 3.71 6.81
C GLU A 190 15.79 3.25 8.01
N ALA A 191 14.46 3.42 7.93
CA ALA A 191 13.54 2.98 8.97
C ALA A 191 13.09 1.51 8.79
N ARG A 192 12.94 1.04 7.54
CA ARG A 192 12.42 -0.29 7.20
C ARG A 192 13.32 -1.02 6.19
N PRO A 193 14.47 -1.60 6.63
CA PRO A 193 15.50 -2.13 5.71
C PRO A 193 15.03 -3.27 4.79
N HIS A 194 13.98 -3.98 5.17
CA HIS A 194 13.46 -5.13 4.41
C HIS A 194 12.45 -4.79 3.31
N ILE A 195 12.31 -3.49 2.93
CA ILE A 195 11.55 -3.08 1.75
C ILE A 195 12.15 -3.71 0.49
N LEU A 196 11.28 -4.33 -0.30
CA LEU A 196 11.64 -5.03 -1.52
C LEU A 196 10.71 -4.60 -2.66
N LEU A 197 11.24 -3.86 -3.62
CA LEU A 197 10.55 -3.49 -4.85
C LEU A 197 11.12 -4.27 -6.02
N HIS A 198 10.25 -4.76 -6.89
CA HIS A 198 10.58 -5.46 -8.13
C HIS A 198 10.44 -4.52 -9.33
N SER A 199 10.82 -4.99 -10.51
CA SER A 199 10.81 -4.17 -11.74
C SER A 199 9.48 -3.48 -12.03
N PRO A 200 8.28 -4.10 -11.82
CA PRO A 200 7.01 -3.40 -12.05
C PRO A 200 6.81 -2.20 -11.12
N GLN A 201 7.18 -2.31 -9.83
CA GLN A 201 7.03 -1.22 -8.87
C GLN A 201 7.99 -0.08 -9.18
N TRP A 202 9.23 -0.38 -9.54
CA TRP A 202 10.20 0.63 -10.00
C TRP A 202 9.73 1.36 -11.26
N ALA A 203 9.16 0.62 -12.24
CA ALA A 203 8.59 1.24 -13.44
C ALA A 203 7.43 2.19 -13.09
N ALA A 204 6.52 1.77 -12.20
CA ALA A 204 5.40 2.59 -11.75
C ALA A 204 5.86 3.86 -11.03
N LEU A 205 6.90 3.79 -10.17
CA LEU A 205 7.45 4.96 -9.51
C LEU A 205 8.11 5.93 -10.48
N LYS A 206 8.88 5.42 -11.46
CA LYS A 206 9.50 6.27 -12.49
C LYS A 206 8.47 6.97 -13.36
N GLU A 207 7.37 6.30 -13.69
CA GLU A 207 6.25 6.91 -14.41
C GLU A 207 5.55 7.98 -13.54
N PHE A 208 5.28 7.69 -12.27
CA PHE A 208 4.68 8.63 -11.32
C PHE A 208 5.53 9.89 -11.17
N HIS A 209 6.86 9.74 -11.04
CA HIS A 209 7.80 10.85 -10.96
C HIS A 209 7.73 11.79 -12.16
N LYS A 210 7.65 11.25 -13.38
CA LYS A 210 7.48 12.04 -14.59
C LYS A 210 6.21 12.88 -14.55
N GLY A 211 5.10 12.28 -14.09
CA GLY A 211 3.82 12.97 -13.95
C GLY A 211 3.84 14.10 -12.92
N VAL A 212 4.47 13.90 -11.76
CA VAL A 212 4.63 14.93 -10.72
C VAL A 212 5.47 16.10 -11.25
N ASN A 213 6.59 15.82 -11.91
CA ASN A 213 7.46 16.85 -12.46
C ASN A 213 6.78 17.68 -13.58
N GLN A 214 5.95 17.04 -14.40
CA GLN A 214 5.19 17.76 -15.41
C GLN A 214 4.15 18.69 -14.78
N GLN A 215 3.37 18.23 -13.79
CA GLN A 215 2.40 19.06 -13.08
C GLN A 215 3.06 20.26 -12.36
N ASN A 216 4.24 20.07 -11.78
CA ASN A 216 4.98 21.14 -11.13
C ASN A 216 5.47 22.20 -12.13
N ARG A 217 5.89 21.82 -13.34
CA ARG A 217 6.27 22.77 -14.40
C ARG A 217 5.07 23.58 -14.89
N GLU A 218 3.92 22.96 -15.07
CA GLU A 218 2.67 23.61 -15.52
C GLU A 218 2.12 24.61 -14.47
N ARG A 219 2.41 24.41 -13.18
CA ARG A 219 2.02 25.35 -12.10
C ARG A 219 2.92 26.60 -12.01
N ILE A 220 4.14 26.54 -12.55
CA ILE A 220 5.13 27.61 -12.49
C ILE A 220 5.11 28.47 -13.78
N SER A 221 4.56 27.93 -14.87
CA SER A 221 4.40 28.63 -16.15
C SER A 221 3.10 29.46 -16.18
#